data_b79fb2ce7b8a53cdd2166fa2279a6ca1
#
_entry.id   b79fb2ce7b8a53cdd2166fa2279a6ca1
#
_cell.length_a   1.000
_cell.length_b   1.000
_cell.length_c   1.000
_cell.angle_alpha   90.00
_cell.angle_beta   90.00
_cell.angle_gamma   90.00
#
_symmetry.space_group_name_H-M   'P 1'
#
loop_
_entity.id
_entity.type
_entity.pdbx_description
1 polymer ?
#
loop_
_entity_poly.entity_id
_entity_poly.type
_entity_poly.pdbx_seq_one_letter_code
_entity_poly.pdbx_strand_id
1 'polypeptide(L)'
;MGIHDGHREKMRLRYRRSGLDAFAEHEALELLLYYAIPRQDTNPIAHRLMERYGSLSAALTAPVEDLMQVEGIGESAAILLHLVPEIWKKARLEEVGRETVLNSSERAGSYLLERFAGETLSLIHISE
;
A
#
# COMPACT_ATOMS: atom_id res chain seq x y z
N MET A 1 18.69 -10.78 -18.58
CA MET A 1 19.03 -10.38 -17.27
C MET A 1 19.72 -9.05 -17.23
N GLY A 2 19.20 -8.14 -16.51
CA GLY A 2 19.74 -6.81 -16.44
C GLY A 2 20.28 -6.50 -15.08
N ILE A 3 20.93 -5.36 -14.97
CA ILE A 3 21.47 -4.92 -13.69
C ILE A 3 20.36 -4.70 -12.67
N HIS A 4 19.14 -4.48 -13.13
CA HIS A 4 18.03 -4.25 -12.21
C HIS A 4 17.60 -5.51 -11.48
N ASP A 5 17.90 -6.67 -12.03
CA ASP A 5 17.47 -7.93 -11.41
C ASP A 5 18.09 -8.13 -10.04
N GLY A 6 19.38 -7.84 -9.91
CA GLY A 6 20.03 -7.99 -8.62
C GLY A 6 19.50 -7.03 -7.58
N HIS A 7 19.23 -5.80 -8.00
CA HIS A 7 18.68 -4.81 -7.09
C HIS A 7 17.27 -5.19 -6.62
N ARG A 8 16.45 -5.67 -7.54
CA ARG A 8 15.10 -6.08 -7.18
C ARG A 8 15.11 -7.25 -6.22
N GLU A 9 16.03 -8.17 -6.45
CA GLU A 9 16.14 -9.31 -5.55
C GLU A 9 16.54 -8.88 -4.16
N LYS A 10 17.48 -7.94 -4.05
CA LYS A 10 17.88 -7.42 -2.76
C LYS A 10 16.72 -6.73 -2.05
N MET A 11 15.93 -5.98 -2.79
CA MET A 11 14.80 -5.29 -2.22
C MET A 11 13.76 -6.27 -1.69
N ARG A 12 13.48 -7.31 -2.47
CA ARG A 12 12.53 -8.31 -2.04
C ARG A 12 13.03 -9.08 -0.82
N LEU A 13 14.32 -9.38 -0.78
CA LEU A 13 14.89 -10.06 0.36
C LEU A 13 14.82 -9.19 1.61
N ARG A 14 15.11 -7.91 1.46
CA ARG A 14 15.01 -6.98 2.58
C ARG A 14 13.59 -6.93 3.12
N TYR A 15 12.62 -6.93 2.22
CA TYR A 15 11.23 -6.95 2.65
C TYR A 15 10.89 -8.22 3.40
N ARG A 16 11.37 -9.36 2.91
CA ARG A 16 11.08 -10.62 3.56
C ARG A 16 11.69 -10.72 4.94
N ARG A 17 12.81 -10.04 5.14
CA ARG A 17 13.49 -10.06 6.43
C ARG A 17 12.90 -9.08 7.44
N SER A 18 12.58 -7.90 6.98
CA SER A 18 12.28 -6.80 7.90
C SER A 18 10.94 -6.14 7.68
N GLY A 19 10.22 -6.51 6.61
CA GLY A 19 8.96 -5.85 6.31
C GLY A 19 9.19 -4.43 5.81
N LEU A 20 8.12 -3.67 5.73
CA LEU A 20 8.18 -2.32 5.19
C LEU A 20 8.78 -1.31 6.16
N ASP A 21 8.90 -1.66 7.42
CA ASP A 21 9.45 -0.73 8.41
C ASP A 21 10.83 -0.22 8.03
N ALA A 22 11.59 -1.04 7.31
CA ALA A 22 12.94 -0.66 6.91
C ALA A 22 12.98 0.13 5.61
N PHE A 23 11.82 0.43 5.03
CA PHE A 23 11.74 1.08 3.74
C PHE A 23 11.29 2.52 3.86
N ALA A 24 11.93 3.41 3.11
CA ALA A 24 11.39 4.74 2.91
C ALA A 24 10.14 4.65 2.03
N GLU A 25 9.35 5.72 2.02
CA GLU A 25 8.10 5.69 1.25
C GLU A 25 8.35 5.46 -0.24
N HIS A 26 9.36 6.12 -0.79
CA HIS A 26 9.65 5.92 -2.21
C HIS A 26 10.16 4.50 -2.48
N GLU A 27 10.82 3.90 -1.51
CA GLU A 27 11.29 2.52 -1.68
C GLU A 27 10.13 1.54 -1.66
N ALA A 28 9.12 1.81 -0.85
CA ALA A 28 7.93 0.96 -0.85
C ALA A 28 7.23 1.04 -2.21
N LEU A 29 7.14 2.23 -2.78
CA LEU A 29 6.58 2.38 -4.11
C LEU A 29 7.42 1.66 -5.16
N GLU A 30 8.72 1.79 -5.03
CA GLU A 30 9.63 1.13 -5.96
C GLU A 30 9.41 -0.38 -5.95
N LEU A 31 9.33 -0.96 -4.78
CA LEU A 31 9.11 -2.39 -4.65
C LEU A 31 7.78 -2.81 -5.26
N LEU A 32 6.74 -2.05 -4.97
CA LEU A 32 5.42 -2.36 -5.50
C LEU A 32 5.43 -2.30 -7.03
N LEU A 33 6.09 -1.31 -7.59
CA LEU A 33 6.12 -1.12 -9.03
C LEU A 33 6.88 -2.23 -9.75
N TYR A 34 7.74 -2.96 -9.07
CA TYR A 34 8.42 -4.09 -9.70
C TYR A 34 7.44 -5.06 -10.34
N TYR A 35 6.27 -5.20 -9.74
CA TYR A 35 5.30 -6.20 -10.18
C TYR A 35 4.47 -5.74 -11.36
N ALA A 36 4.50 -4.46 -11.68
CA ALA A 36 3.79 -3.93 -12.84
C ALA A 36 4.73 -3.44 -13.93
N ILE A 37 5.98 -3.16 -13.60
CA ILE A 37 6.95 -2.61 -14.53
C ILE A 37 8.20 -3.48 -14.48
N PRO A 38 8.21 -4.58 -15.23
CA PRO A 38 9.29 -5.56 -15.06
C PRO A 38 10.61 -5.17 -15.71
N ARG A 39 10.61 -4.23 -16.65
CA ARG A 39 11.81 -3.98 -17.45
C ARG A 39 12.43 -2.61 -17.29
N GLN A 40 11.86 -1.77 -16.48
CA GLN A 40 12.39 -0.43 -16.27
C GLN A 40 12.83 -0.27 -14.83
N ASP A 41 13.78 0.64 -14.64
CA ASP A 41 14.17 1.01 -13.30
C ASP A 41 13.03 1.81 -12.66
N THR A 42 12.45 1.28 -11.60
CA THR A 42 11.30 1.93 -10.97
C THR A 42 11.70 2.96 -9.92
N ASN A 43 12.98 3.09 -9.62
CA ASN A 43 13.42 4.09 -8.65
C ASN A 43 13.07 5.51 -9.08
N PRO A 44 13.41 5.93 -10.32
CA PRO A 44 13.02 7.28 -10.74
C PRO A 44 11.51 7.47 -10.78
N ILE A 45 10.78 6.43 -11.13
CA ILE A 45 9.32 6.53 -11.17
C ILE A 45 8.76 6.74 -9.78
N ALA A 46 9.29 6.01 -8.80
CA ALA A 46 8.87 6.18 -7.41
C ALA A 46 9.14 7.60 -6.93
N HIS A 47 10.30 8.15 -7.29
CA HIS A 47 10.62 9.52 -6.91
C HIS A 47 9.67 10.52 -7.57
N ARG A 48 9.29 10.28 -8.82
CA ARG A 48 8.32 11.15 -9.49
C ARG A 48 6.98 11.14 -8.78
N LEU A 49 6.56 9.96 -8.32
CA LEU A 49 5.31 9.85 -7.60
C LEU A 49 5.36 10.62 -6.28
N MET A 50 6.46 10.48 -5.56
CA MET A 50 6.60 11.22 -4.31
C MET A 50 6.64 12.71 -4.54
N GLU A 51 7.29 13.14 -5.61
CA GLU A 51 7.36 14.56 -5.94
C GLU A 51 5.99 15.13 -6.28
N ARG A 52 5.22 14.36 -7.06
CA ARG A 52 3.93 14.83 -7.51
C ARG A 52 2.90 14.85 -6.39
N TYR A 53 2.90 13.82 -5.55
CA TYR A 53 1.83 13.66 -4.56
C TYR A 53 2.24 14.00 -3.13
N GLY A 54 3.51 14.00 -2.85
CA GLY A 54 4.01 14.41 -1.56
C GLY A 54 4.06 13.33 -0.49
N SER A 55 3.29 12.28 -0.63
CA SER A 55 3.29 11.22 0.36
C SER A 55 2.85 9.92 -0.28
N LEU A 56 3.17 8.82 0.40
CA LEU A 56 2.75 7.50 -0.06
C LEU A 56 1.23 7.39 -0.11
N SER A 57 0.57 7.88 0.91
CA SER A 57 -0.87 7.83 0.97
C SER A 57 -1.52 8.58 -0.18
N ALA A 58 -1.01 9.77 -0.47
CA ALA A 58 -1.56 10.57 -1.56
C ALA A 58 -1.35 9.88 -2.91
N ALA A 59 -0.20 9.26 -3.08
CA ALA A 59 0.08 8.58 -4.34
C ALA A 59 -0.84 7.39 -4.53
N LEU A 60 -1.10 6.64 -3.48
CA LEU A 60 -1.92 5.43 -3.59
C LEU A 60 -3.40 5.73 -3.72
N THR A 61 -3.84 6.91 -3.30
CA THR A 61 -5.25 7.25 -3.38
C THR A 61 -5.58 8.16 -4.55
N ALA A 62 -4.59 8.50 -5.38
CA ALA A 62 -4.84 9.33 -6.55
C ALA A 62 -5.66 8.56 -7.58
N PRO A 63 -6.46 9.25 -8.40
CA PRO A 63 -7.23 8.57 -9.45
C PRO A 63 -6.31 7.89 -10.47
N VAL A 64 -6.80 6.83 -11.05
CA VAL A 64 -6.02 6.08 -12.02
C VAL A 64 -5.55 6.98 -13.17
N GLU A 65 -6.45 7.80 -13.68
CA GLU A 65 -6.10 8.68 -14.80
C GLU A 65 -5.02 9.68 -14.42
N ASP A 66 -5.04 10.15 -13.19
CA ASP A 66 -4.01 11.08 -12.75
C ASP A 66 -2.65 10.38 -12.61
N LEU A 67 -2.67 9.17 -12.08
CA LEU A 67 -1.44 8.39 -11.96
C LEU A 67 -0.81 8.14 -13.33
N MET A 68 -1.63 7.94 -14.34
CA MET A 68 -1.12 7.68 -15.68
C MET A 68 -0.44 8.89 -16.29
N GLN A 69 -0.60 10.07 -15.72
CA GLN A 69 0.13 11.25 -16.19
C GLN A 69 1.59 11.25 -15.76
N VAL A 70 1.95 10.42 -14.81
CA VAL A 70 3.33 10.32 -14.35
C VAL A 70 4.12 9.53 -15.37
N GLU A 71 5.25 10.07 -15.78
CA GLU A 71 6.09 9.40 -16.77
C GLU A 71 6.55 8.05 -16.25
N GLY A 72 6.32 7.02 -17.03
CA GLY A 72 6.66 5.66 -16.64
C GLY A 72 5.49 4.87 -16.09
N ILE A 73 4.38 5.52 -15.78
CA ILE A 73 3.21 4.86 -15.23
C ILE A 73 2.18 4.65 -16.35
N GLY A 74 2.00 3.40 -16.73
CA GLY A 74 0.94 3.03 -17.65
C GLY A 74 -0.28 2.57 -16.90
N GLU A 75 -1.21 2.01 -17.65
CA GLU A 75 -2.48 1.57 -17.06
C GLU A 75 -2.27 0.53 -15.97
N SER A 76 -1.43 -0.47 -16.24
CA SER A 76 -1.22 -1.56 -15.28
C SER A 76 -0.65 -1.05 -13.96
N ALA A 77 0.35 -0.19 -14.06
CA ALA A 77 0.97 0.33 -12.84
C ALA A 77 0.02 1.25 -12.08
N ALA A 78 -0.74 2.05 -12.81
CA ALA A 78 -1.70 2.95 -12.17
C ALA A 78 -2.78 2.16 -11.43
N ILE A 79 -3.28 1.11 -12.07
CA ILE A 79 -4.28 0.27 -11.43
C ILE A 79 -3.69 -0.42 -10.21
N LEU A 80 -2.48 -0.93 -10.31
CA LEU A 80 -1.84 -1.59 -9.18
C LEU A 80 -1.74 -0.65 -7.98
N LEU A 81 -1.29 0.58 -8.21
CA LEU A 81 -1.16 1.54 -7.12
C LEU A 81 -2.50 1.87 -6.50
N HIS A 82 -3.49 2.11 -7.33
CA HIS A 82 -4.81 2.48 -6.84
C HIS A 82 -5.49 1.31 -6.14
N LEU A 83 -5.20 0.11 -6.58
CA LEU A 83 -5.82 -1.09 -6.05
C LEU A 83 -5.41 -1.40 -4.62
N VAL A 84 -4.19 -1.05 -4.24
CA VAL A 84 -3.66 -1.40 -2.93
C VAL A 84 -4.55 -0.91 -1.79
N PRO A 85 -4.85 0.39 -1.70
CA PRO A 85 -5.73 0.81 -0.61
C PRO A 85 -7.16 0.31 -0.77
N GLU A 86 -7.60 0.05 -1.98
CA GLU A 86 -8.95 -0.48 -2.19
C GLU A 86 -9.06 -1.90 -1.66
N ILE A 87 -8.05 -2.72 -1.89
CA ILE A 87 -8.03 -4.07 -1.34
C ILE A 87 -8.01 -4.02 0.18
N TRP A 88 -7.18 -3.16 0.72
CA TRP A 88 -7.07 -3.00 2.17
C TRP A 88 -8.42 -2.60 2.78
N LYS A 89 -9.07 -1.64 2.14
CA LYS A 89 -10.36 -1.18 2.61
C LYS A 89 -11.40 -2.30 2.58
N LYS A 90 -11.41 -3.07 1.50
CA LYS A 90 -12.36 -4.17 1.37
C LYS A 90 -12.10 -5.23 2.43
N ALA A 91 -10.84 -5.56 2.66
CA ALA A 91 -10.47 -6.54 3.67
C ALA A 91 -10.85 -6.07 5.07
N ARG A 92 -10.65 -4.78 5.34
CA ARG A 92 -11.00 -4.23 6.64
C ARG A 92 -12.50 -4.28 6.88
N LEU A 93 -13.28 -3.97 5.85
CA LEU A 93 -14.74 -4.03 5.98
C LEU A 93 -15.21 -5.45 6.26
N GLU A 94 -14.61 -6.42 5.59
CA GLU A 94 -14.95 -7.80 5.82
C GLU A 94 -14.63 -8.21 7.25
N GLU A 95 -13.47 -7.81 7.72
CA GLU A 95 -13.04 -8.14 9.07
C GLU A 95 -13.94 -7.50 10.12
N VAL A 96 -14.29 -6.25 9.92
CA VAL A 96 -15.18 -5.55 10.83
C VAL A 96 -16.54 -6.24 10.86
N GLY A 97 -17.07 -6.62 9.71
CA GLY A 97 -18.33 -7.32 9.65
C GLY A 97 -18.30 -8.63 10.41
N ARG A 98 -17.21 -9.37 10.25
CA ARG A 98 -17.08 -10.63 10.94
C ARG A 98 -16.97 -10.44 12.45
N GLU A 99 -16.20 -9.46 12.86
CA GLU A 99 -16.04 -9.17 14.28
C GLU A 99 -17.34 -8.69 14.90
N THR A 100 -18.08 -7.92 14.13
CA THR A 100 -19.37 -7.44 14.61
C THR A 100 -20.34 -8.61 14.85
N VAL A 101 -20.34 -9.55 13.95
CA VAL A 101 -21.18 -10.73 14.11
C VAL A 101 -20.77 -11.52 15.34
N LEU A 102 -19.47 -11.73 15.51
CA LEU A 102 -18.98 -12.44 16.68
C LEU A 102 -19.31 -11.69 17.97
N ASN A 103 -19.14 -10.40 17.94
CA ASN A 103 -19.43 -9.58 19.13
C ASN A 103 -20.90 -9.62 19.50
N SER A 104 -21.77 -9.63 18.51
CA SER A 104 -23.18 -9.77 18.77
C SER A 104 -23.48 -11.06 19.51
N SER A 105 -22.89 -12.14 19.05
CA SER A 105 -23.09 -13.43 19.68
C SER A 105 -22.55 -13.47 21.08
N GLU A 106 -21.42 -12.82 21.29
CA GLU A 106 -20.71 -12.96 22.55
C GLU A 106 -20.73 -11.73 23.42
N ARG A 107 -21.37 -10.69 22.99
CA ARG A 107 -21.49 -9.50 23.79
C ARG A 107 -20.17 -8.80 24.02
N ALA A 108 -19.32 -8.79 23.00
CA ALA A 108 -18.00 -8.21 23.13
C ALA A 108 -17.82 -6.93 22.31
N GLY A 109 -18.85 -6.11 22.29
CA GLY A 109 -18.80 -4.89 21.50
C GLY A 109 -17.72 -3.92 21.93
N SER A 110 -17.50 -3.79 23.23
CA SER A 110 -16.48 -2.87 23.70
C SER A 110 -15.08 -3.35 23.34
N TYR A 111 -14.91 -4.64 23.27
CA TYR A 111 -13.64 -5.20 22.83
C TYR A 111 -13.30 -4.73 21.41
N LEU A 112 -14.28 -4.74 20.54
CA LEU A 112 -14.06 -4.30 19.17
C LEU A 112 -13.63 -2.83 19.11
N LEU A 113 -14.28 -2.00 19.88
CA LEU A 113 -13.94 -0.59 19.91
C LEU A 113 -12.52 -0.36 20.39
N GLU A 114 -12.11 -1.10 21.39
CA GLU A 114 -10.76 -0.97 21.90
C GLU A 114 -9.72 -1.32 20.87
N ARG A 115 -9.99 -2.35 20.08
CA ARG A 115 -9.04 -2.73 19.06
C ARG A 115 -8.83 -1.63 18.04
N PHE A 116 -9.90 -1.02 17.61
CA PHE A 116 -9.79 0.03 16.60
C PHE A 116 -9.14 1.27 17.15
N ALA A 117 -9.45 1.60 18.36
CA ALA A 117 -8.84 2.78 18.98
C ALA A 117 -7.33 2.60 19.09
N GLY A 118 -6.90 1.41 19.39
CA GLY A 118 -5.48 1.17 19.55
C GLY A 118 -4.74 1.21 18.25
N GLU A 119 -5.43 0.99 17.22
CA GLU A 119 -4.78 1.02 15.96
C GLU A 119 -4.65 2.35 15.37
N THR A 120 -5.20 2.94 15.36
CA THR A 120 -5.05 3.91 14.52
C THR A 120 -4.72 4.93 14.61
N LEU A 121 -4.92 4.93 14.79
CA LEU A 121 -4.72 5.71 14.44
C LEU A 121 -4.22 5.90 13.50
N SER A 122 -4.06 5.44 13.27
CA SER A 122 -3.52 5.53 12.20
C SER A 122 -4.28 5.14 11.24
N LEU A 123 -5.05 4.93 11.36
CA LEU A 123 -5.60 4.63 10.36
C LEU A 123 -6.65 5.11 10.16
N ILE A 124 -6.74 5.32 10.84
CA ILE A 124 -7.31 5.57 10.75
C ILE A 124 -7.85 5.81 10.89
N HIS A 125 -8.11 5.85 11.49
CA HIS A 125 -8.47 5.65 11.64
C HIS A 125 -8.97 5.56 11.38
N ILE A 126 -9.16 5.00 11.67
CA ILE A 126 -9.70 4.62 11.45
C ILE A 126 -10.30 4.88 11.71
N SER A 127 -10.53 5.13 11.99
CA SER A 127 -10.94 5.18 12.19
C SER A 127 -11.31 5.59 12.37
N GLU A 128 -11.47 5.62 12.91
CA GLU A 128 -11.81 5.64 12.89
C GLU A 128 -12.00 5.92 12.65
#